data_24a5c5daa84010cdaa5a218651576d6f
#
_entry.id   24a5c5daa84010cdaa5a218651576d6f
#
_cell.length_a   1.000
_cell.length_b   1.000
_cell.length_c   1.000
_cell.angle_alpha   90.00
_cell.angle_beta   90.00
_cell.angle_gamma   90.00
#
_symmetry.space_group_name_H-M   'P 1'
#
loop_
_entity.id
_entity.type
_entity.pdbx_description
1 polymer ?
#
loop_
_entity_poly.entity_id
_entity_poly.type
_entity_poly.pdbx_seq_one_letter_code
_entity_poly.pdbx_strand_id
1 'polypeptide(L)'
;MHLFLFAALLFSPQENLKQLQAVFNTSAGTFVMEFYPDEAPNHVRKFIELARQGFYNGTIFHSMAPHGILQGGDPETKNIQARAKYGSGGFNMGLKPEISKIPFTQGTVAATTLPGDPNSEGSEFLLIVTDQPQFTGQFSAFGHIVEGIEIADKISTTPVDDKQIARERIEIKDITIRPRPVPPPPPFTEETNEELSQYRVVIQTSKGNIVIEMMPDKAPNHVRHFLRLTTVGAYDKTAFHRIAPGFVIQAGDLNTRSEPVPQAAQKYVVKIRAEINDVKHKAGIVSMARGEEIDSALTSFFIVLADQPPLDGTYTVFGRVAEGMDVVEKIAATPNENEKPKERVDIYSMKVERKK
;
A
#
# COMPACT_ATOMS: atom_id res chain seq x y z
N MET A 1 -23.29 -10.69 -48.83
CA MET A 1 -24.13 -10.55 -47.63
C MET A 1 -23.30 -11.06 -46.45
N HIS A 2 -22.46 -10.16 -45.87
CA HIS A 2 -21.57 -10.51 -44.76
C HIS A 2 -22.31 -10.18 -43.46
N LEU A 3 -22.66 -11.24 -42.75
CA LEU A 3 -23.27 -11.14 -41.42
C LEU A 3 -22.14 -10.79 -40.44
N PHE A 4 -22.06 -9.53 -39.96
CA PHE A 4 -21.23 -9.15 -38.82
C PHE A 4 -21.92 -9.72 -37.57
N LEU A 5 -21.33 -10.78 -37.02
CA LEU A 5 -21.70 -11.26 -35.70
C LEU A 5 -21.15 -10.24 -34.68
N PHE A 6 -22.02 -9.36 -34.17
CA PHE A 6 -21.75 -8.60 -32.97
C PHE A 6 -21.71 -9.58 -31.79
N ALA A 7 -20.52 -10.01 -31.40
CA ALA A 7 -20.35 -10.67 -30.10
C ALA A 7 -20.60 -9.61 -29.02
N ALA A 8 -21.81 -9.60 -28.50
CA ALA A 8 -22.12 -8.91 -27.26
C ALA A 8 -21.25 -9.53 -26.17
N LEU A 9 -20.17 -8.85 -25.78
CA LEU A 9 -19.41 -9.12 -24.55
C LEU A 9 -20.30 -8.76 -23.37
N LEU A 10 -21.29 -9.64 -23.14
CA LEU A 10 -22.14 -9.58 -21.97
C LEU A 10 -21.27 -9.76 -20.73
N PHE A 11 -21.41 -8.87 -19.77
CA PHE A 11 -20.89 -9.08 -18.41
C PHE A 11 -21.31 -10.49 -17.97
N SER A 12 -20.34 -11.30 -17.60
CA SER A 12 -20.64 -12.49 -16.80
C SER A 12 -21.35 -12.01 -15.52
N PRO A 13 -22.46 -12.62 -15.09
CA PRO A 13 -23.23 -12.16 -13.92
C PRO A 13 -22.44 -12.15 -12.59
N GLN A 14 -21.17 -12.50 -12.62
CA GLN A 14 -20.29 -12.67 -11.47
C GLN A 14 -18.99 -11.87 -11.54
N GLU A 15 -18.82 -10.92 -12.48
CA GLU A 15 -17.58 -10.14 -12.52
C GLU A 15 -17.51 -9.22 -11.31
N ASN A 16 -16.49 -9.42 -10.46
CA ASN A 16 -16.29 -8.59 -9.27
C ASN A 16 -15.64 -7.26 -9.67
N LEU A 17 -16.46 -6.22 -9.80
CA LEU A 17 -16.02 -4.88 -10.21
C LEU A 17 -14.93 -4.28 -9.30
N LYS A 18 -14.86 -4.70 -8.02
CA LYS A 18 -13.78 -4.28 -7.10
C LYS A 18 -12.41 -4.83 -7.47
N GLN A 19 -12.37 -5.88 -8.27
CA GLN A 19 -11.14 -6.51 -8.75
C GLN A 19 -10.71 -6.00 -10.12
N LEU A 20 -11.33 -4.95 -10.63
CA LEU A 20 -10.98 -4.34 -11.90
C LEU A 20 -10.29 -3.00 -11.71
N GLN A 21 -9.45 -2.66 -12.69
CA GLN A 21 -8.81 -1.36 -12.83
C GLN A 21 -8.99 -0.85 -14.27
N ALA A 22 -9.07 0.47 -14.43
CA ALA A 22 -8.97 1.13 -15.71
C ALA A 22 -7.58 1.74 -15.87
N VAL A 23 -6.88 1.36 -16.95
CA VAL A 23 -5.58 1.94 -17.33
C VAL A 23 -5.84 2.95 -18.43
N PHE A 24 -5.61 4.21 -18.16
CA PHE A 24 -5.71 5.31 -19.12
C PHE A 24 -4.36 5.46 -19.83
N ASN A 25 -4.32 5.13 -21.10
CA ASN A 25 -3.17 5.37 -21.96
C ASN A 25 -3.38 6.70 -22.70
N THR A 26 -2.63 7.73 -22.33
CA THR A 26 -2.79 9.07 -22.90
C THR A 26 -1.56 9.48 -23.72
N SER A 27 -1.66 10.58 -24.46
CA SER A 27 -0.51 11.17 -25.15
C SER A 27 0.52 11.78 -24.17
N ALA A 28 0.12 12.05 -22.92
CA ALA A 28 1.00 12.65 -21.89
C ALA A 28 1.61 11.62 -20.93
N GLY A 29 1.13 10.38 -20.94
CA GLY A 29 1.55 9.28 -20.05
C GLY A 29 0.39 8.40 -19.66
N THR A 30 0.64 7.48 -18.72
CA THR A 30 -0.33 6.48 -18.26
C THR A 30 -0.66 6.70 -16.80
N PHE A 31 -1.94 6.53 -16.42
CA PHE A 31 -2.37 6.47 -15.04
C PHE A 31 -3.44 5.39 -14.86
N VAL A 32 -3.64 4.93 -13.61
CA VAL A 32 -4.52 3.81 -13.29
C VAL A 32 -5.58 4.23 -12.28
N MET A 33 -6.84 3.86 -12.56
CA MET A 33 -8.00 4.10 -11.71
C MET A 33 -8.56 2.79 -11.16
N GLU A 34 -8.88 2.78 -9.86
CA GLU A 34 -9.73 1.78 -9.21
C GLU A 34 -11.17 2.29 -9.10
N PHE A 35 -12.13 1.37 -9.03
CA PHE A 35 -13.54 1.70 -9.03
C PHE A 35 -14.16 1.71 -7.64
N TYR A 36 -15.24 2.48 -7.47
CA TYR A 36 -16.12 2.50 -6.30
C TYR A 36 -17.48 1.85 -6.59
N PRO A 37 -17.55 0.53 -6.84
CA PRO A 37 -18.78 -0.12 -7.24
C PRO A 37 -19.85 -0.24 -6.15
N ASP A 38 -19.49 -0.01 -4.88
CA ASP A 38 -20.46 0.06 -3.78
C ASP A 38 -21.15 1.42 -3.73
N GLU A 39 -20.48 2.46 -4.20
CA GLU A 39 -20.95 3.85 -4.14
C GLU A 39 -21.73 4.25 -5.42
N ALA A 40 -21.19 3.85 -6.58
CA ALA A 40 -21.76 4.21 -7.88
C ALA A 40 -21.77 3.00 -8.85
N PRO A 41 -22.52 1.92 -8.55
CA PRO A 41 -22.47 0.67 -9.30
C PRO A 41 -22.86 0.82 -10.77
N ASN A 42 -23.82 1.69 -11.10
CA ASN A 42 -24.28 1.87 -12.48
C ASN A 42 -23.27 2.70 -13.30
N HIS A 43 -22.64 3.71 -12.69
CA HIS A 43 -21.58 4.48 -13.33
C HIS A 43 -20.35 3.62 -13.60
N VAL A 44 -19.93 2.79 -12.63
CA VAL A 44 -18.83 1.85 -12.81
C VAL A 44 -19.10 0.89 -13.97
N ARG A 45 -20.31 0.28 -14.03
CA ARG A 45 -20.67 -0.62 -15.13
C ARG A 45 -20.68 0.09 -16.48
N LYS A 46 -21.28 1.29 -16.54
CA LYS A 46 -21.37 2.07 -17.78
C LYS A 46 -19.97 2.50 -18.23
N PHE A 47 -19.12 2.97 -17.35
CA PHE A 47 -17.75 3.34 -17.70
C PHE A 47 -16.95 2.14 -18.25
N ILE A 48 -17.02 0.98 -17.59
CA ILE A 48 -16.35 -0.25 -18.04
C ILE A 48 -16.89 -0.70 -19.40
N GLU A 49 -18.21 -0.66 -19.61
CA GLU A 49 -18.85 -0.98 -20.90
C GLU A 49 -18.29 -0.10 -22.02
N LEU A 50 -18.33 1.22 -21.83
CA LEU A 50 -17.85 2.20 -22.80
C LEU A 50 -16.35 2.05 -23.07
N ALA A 51 -15.54 1.84 -22.05
CA ALA A 51 -14.10 1.62 -22.18
C ALA A 51 -13.80 0.36 -23.03
N ARG A 52 -14.49 -0.76 -22.75
CA ARG A 52 -14.35 -2.01 -23.51
C ARG A 52 -14.79 -1.89 -24.97
N GLN A 53 -15.76 -1.02 -25.25
CA GLN A 53 -16.21 -0.72 -26.61
C GLN A 53 -15.24 0.25 -27.35
N GLY A 54 -14.19 0.75 -26.70
CA GLY A 54 -13.29 1.74 -27.24
C GLY A 54 -13.94 3.11 -27.41
N PHE A 55 -15.04 3.39 -26.68
CA PHE A 55 -15.76 4.65 -26.76
C PHE A 55 -14.86 5.86 -26.49
N TYR A 56 -13.95 5.74 -25.53
CA TYR A 56 -13.05 6.83 -25.14
C TYR A 56 -11.84 7.02 -26.06
N ASN A 57 -11.57 6.07 -26.98
CA ASN A 57 -10.42 6.13 -27.85
C ASN A 57 -10.49 7.34 -28.77
N GLY A 58 -9.47 8.17 -28.77
CA GLY A 58 -9.39 9.42 -29.56
C GLY A 58 -10.13 10.60 -28.95
N THR A 59 -10.80 10.45 -27.80
CA THR A 59 -11.28 11.61 -27.03
C THR A 59 -10.12 12.32 -26.35
N ILE A 60 -10.34 13.54 -25.84
CA ILE A 60 -9.31 14.30 -25.13
C ILE A 60 -9.80 14.73 -23.74
N PHE A 61 -8.85 15.12 -22.91
CA PHE A 61 -9.15 16.02 -21.79
C PHE A 61 -9.40 17.39 -22.39
N HIS A 62 -10.64 17.83 -22.39
CA HIS A 62 -11.07 19.02 -23.11
C HIS A 62 -11.15 20.27 -22.26
N SER A 63 -11.39 20.12 -20.95
CA SER A 63 -11.46 21.24 -19.98
C SER A 63 -10.59 20.93 -18.77
N MET A 64 -9.90 21.96 -18.29
CA MET A 64 -9.01 21.80 -17.14
C MET A 64 -8.81 23.11 -16.38
N ALA A 65 -8.62 22.97 -15.08
CA ALA A 65 -8.12 24.02 -14.20
C ALA A 65 -6.73 23.60 -13.70
N PRO A 66 -5.69 24.44 -13.86
CA PRO A 66 -4.33 24.10 -13.44
C PRO A 66 -4.27 23.67 -11.98
N HIS A 67 -3.66 22.51 -11.74
CA HIS A 67 -3.58 21.85 -10.43
C HIS A 67 -4.93 21.64 -9.73
N GLY A 68 -6.05 21.70 -10.45
CA GLY A 68 -7.39 21.61 -9.88
C GLY A 68 -8.15 20.39 -10.34
N ILE A 69 -8.70 20.46 -11.54
CA ILE A 69 -9.54 19.41 -12.13
C ILE A 69 -9.22 19.20 -13.61
N LEU A 70 -9.51 17.98 -14.08
CA LEU A 70 -9.54 17.64 -15.51
C LEU A 70 -10.95 17.17 -15.86
N GLN A 71 -11.44 17.48 -17.06
CA GLN A 71 -12.68 16.94 -17.60
C GLN A 71 -12.42 16.25 -18.93
N GLY A 72 -12.98 15.05 -19.10
CA GLY A 72 -12.85 14.23 -20.30
C GLY A 72 -14.09 13.38 -20.55
N GLY A 73 -14.03 12.51 -21.57
CA GLY A 73 -15.12 11.58 -21.88
C GLY A 73 -16.16 12.10 -22.87
N ASP A 74 -16.00 13.30 -23.41
CA ASP A 74 -16.86 13.85 -24.45
C ASP A 74 -16.54 13.27 -25.84
N PRO A 75 -17.47 12.54 -26.50
CA PRO A 75 -17.25 11.98 -27.83
C PRO A 75 -17.09 13.02 -28.95
N GLU A 76 -17.64 14.24 -28.78
CA GLU A 76 -17.49 15.33 -29.76
C GLU A 76 -16.02 15.73 -29.93
N THR A 77 -15.20 15.48 -28.93
CA THR A 77 -13.75 15.80 -28.95
C THR A 77 -12.95 14.95 -29.92
N LYS A 78 -13.51 13.86 -30.44
CA LYS A 78 -12.87 13.06 -31.51
C LYS A 78 -12.78 13.85 -32.83
N ASN A 79 -13.74 14.74 -33.07
CA ASN A 79 -13.73 15.60 -34.24
C ASN A 79 -13.00 16.91 -33.96
N ILE A 80 -11.78 17.03 -34.49
CA ILE A 80 -10.92 18.23 -34.31
C ILE A 80 -11.61 19.49 -34.79
N GLN A 81 -12.48 19.40 -35.82
CA GLN A 81 -13.19 20.56 -36.38
C GLN A 81 -14.41 20.98 -35.53
N ALA A 82 -14.86 20.10 -34.63
CA ALA A 82 -16.03 20.37 -33.78
C ALA A 82 -15.67 21.06 -32.45
N ARG A 83 -14.53 21.77 -32.36
CA ARG A 83 -14.04 22.39 -31.10
C ARG A 83 -15.08 23.21 -30.35
N ALA A 84 -16.00 23.88 -31.09
CA ALA A 84 -17.09 24.66 -30.49
C ALA A 84 -18.11 23.82 -29.71
N LYS A 85 -18.11 22.49 -29.92
CA LYS A 85 -19.03 21.54 -29.25
C LYS A 85 -18.38 20.79 -28.08
N TYR A 86 -17.08 20.99 -27.84
CA TYR A 86 -16.38 20.30 -26.77
C TYR A 86 -17.04 20.63 -25.41
N GLY A 87 -17.30 19.60 -24.63
CA GLY A 87 -18.01 19.66 -23.35
C GLY A 87 -19.56 19.64 -23.50
N SER A 88 -20.08 19.27 -24.70
CA SER A 88 -21.54 19.16 -24.90
C SER A 88 -22.02 17.76 -25.25
N GLY A 89 -21.12 16.80 -25.45
CA GLY A 89 -21.42 15.42 -25.82
C GLY A 89 -21.41 14.47 -24.61
N GLY A 90 -21.89 13.25 -24.83
CA GLY A 90 -21.75 12.17 -23.84
C GLY A 90 -22.69 12.23 -22.65
N PHE A 91 -23.67 13.13 -22.64
CA PHE A 91 -24.69 13.24 -21.60
C PHE A 91 -25.96 12.41 -21.91
N ASN A 92 -26.85 12.32 -20.92
CA ASN A 92 -28.18 11.69 -21.07
C ASN A 92 -28.11 10.21 -21.51
N MET A 93 -27.16 9.45 -20.96
CA MET A 93 -27.01 8.02 -21.23
C MET A 93 -27.87 7.11 -20.33
N GLY A 94 -28.92 7.67 -19.72
CA GLY A 94 -29.86 6.94 -18.86
C GLY A 94 -29.30 6.62 -17.46
N LEU A 95 -28.22 7.24 -17.07
CA LEU A 95 -27.72 7.14 -15.71
C LEU A 95 -28.51 8.05 -14.78
N LYS A 96 -28.80 7.55 -13.59
CA LYS A 96 -29.35 8.36 -12.49
C LYS A 96 -28.21 8.68 -11.52
N PRO A 97 -28.21 9.87 -10.90
CA PRO A 97 -27.17 10.23 -9.94
C PRO A 97 -27.02 9.18 -8.82
N GLU A 98 -25.79 8.81 -8.55
CA GLU A 98 -25.39 7.90 -7.46
C GLU A 98 -24.51 8.70 -6.48
N ILE A 99 -25.11 9.72 -5.88
CA ILE A 99 -24.39 10.67 -5.00
C ILE A 99 -23.97 9.97 -3.72
N SER A 100 -22.67 9.99 -3.44
CA SER A 100 -22.07 9.40 -2.25
C SER A 100 -21.43 10.43 -1.35
N LYS A 101 -20.99 9.99 -0.15
CA LYS A 101 -20.22 10.79 0.79
C LYS A 101 -18.69 10.66 0.61
N ILE A 102 -18.25 10.08 -0.48
CA ILE A 102 -16.82 9.97 -0.80
C ILE A 102 -16.23 11.39 -0.81
N PRO A 103 -15.18 11.66 -0.01
CA PRO A 103 -14.50 12.94 -0.04
C PRO A 103 -13.85 13.17 -1.41
N PHE A 104 -14.03 14.37 -1.96
CA PHE A 104 -13.40 14.75 -3.22
C PHE A 104 -11.95 15.19 -2.97
N THR A 105 -11.12 14.20 -2.68
CA THR A 105 -9.66 14.35 -2.53
C THR A 105 -8.93 14.14 -3.85
N GLN A 106 -7.64 14.46 -3.89
CA GLN A 106 -6.78 14.18 -5.04
C GLN A 106 -6.97 12.75 -5.53
N GLY A 107 -7.15 12.57 -6.83
CA GLY A 107 -7.36 11.28 -7.50
C GLY A 107 -8.83 10.88 -7.65
N THR A 108 -9.79 11.49 -6.97
CA THR A 108 -11.22 11.15 -7.13
C THR A 108 -11.69 11.39 -8.56
N VAL A 109 -12.44 10.41 -9.12
CA VAL A 109 -13.07 10.50 -10.44
C VAL A 109 -14.58 10.39 -10.29
N ALA A 110 -15.31 11.34 -10.88
CA ALA A 110 -16.76 11.43 -10.77
C ALA A 110 -17.42 11.76 -12.12
N ALA A 111 -18.68 11.38 -12.27
CA ALA A 111 -19.48 11.77 -13.42
C ALA A 111 -19.80 13.28 -13.37
N THR A 112 -19.96 13.87 -14.55
CA THR A 112 -20.39 15.27 -14.68
C THR A 112 -21.82 15.36 -15.20
N THR A 113 -22.45 16.50 -14.98
CA THR A 113 -23.82 16.82 -15.44
C THR A 113 -23.83 18.08 -16.30
N LEU A 114 -24.85 18.21 -17.14
CA LEU A 114 -25.12 19.49 -17.79
C LEU A 114 -25.56 20.54 -16.75
N PRO A 115 -25.16 21.79 -16.92
CA PRO A 115 -25.63 22.88 -16.05
C PRO A 115 -27.15 22.91 -15.94
N GLY A 116 -27.67 22.78 -14.72
CA GLY A 116 -29.11 22.82 -14.44
C GLY A 116 -29.86 21.49 -14.65
N ASP A 117 -29.19 20.43 -15.09
CA ASP A 117 -29.80 19.11 -15.22
C ASP A 117 -28.98 18.02 -14.47
N PRO A 118 -29.30 17.77 -13.20
CA PRO A 118 -28.57 16.78 -12.39
C PRO A 118 -28.79 15.33 -12.87
N ASN A 119 -29.72 15.07 -13.77
CA ASN A 119 -30.01 13.73 -14.29
C ASN A 119 -29.37 13.48 -15.67
N SER A 120 -28.48 14.36 -16.12
CA SER A 120 -27.82 14.26 -17.43
C SER A 120 -26.56 13.45 -17.46
N GLU A 121 -26.18 12.78 -16.37
CA GLU A 121 -24.93 11.99 -16.30
C GLU A 121 -24.79 10.98 -17.44
N GLY A 122 -23.55 10.77 -17.88
CA GLY A 122 -23.27 9.92 -19.04
C GLY A 122 -21.80 9.47 -19.10
N SER A 123 -21.14 9.71 -20.24
CA SER A 123 -19.75 9.31 -20.43
C SER A 123 -18.74 10.35 -19.93
N GLU A 124 -19.17 11.59 -19.71
CA GLU A 124 -18.26 12.64 -19.24
C GLU A 124 -17.90 12.46 -17.76
N PHE A 125 -16.64 12.69 -17.46
CA PHE A 125 -16.12 12.58 -16.11
C PHE A 125 -15.17 13.73 -15.78
N LEU A 126 -15.09 14.05 -14.49
CA LEU A 126 -14.07 14.92 -13.93
C LEU A 126 -13.09 14.09 -13.07
N LEU A 127 -11.81 14.51 -13.07
CA LEU A 127 -10.75 13.95 -12.25
C LEU A 127 -10.20 15.06 -11.37
N ILE A 128 -10.13 14.81 -10.08
CA ILE A 128 -9.66 15.75 -9.07
C ILE A 128 -8.14 15.66 -8.97
N VAL A 129 -7.45 16.76 -9.25
CA VAL A 129 -5.98 16.85 -9.18
C VAL A 129 -5.53 17.37 -7.80
N THR A 130 -6.32 18.26 -7.19
CA THR A 130 -6.11 18.74 -5.81
C THR A 130 -7.45 18.76 -5.09
N ASP A 131 -7.45 18.49 -3.80
CA ASP A 131 -8.65 18.35 -2.98
C ASP A 131 -9.71 19.43 -3.24
N GLN A 132 -10.94 18.99 -3.48
CA GLN A 132 -12.11 19.82 -3.77
C GLN A 132 -13.27 19.47 -2.81
N PRO A 133 -13.13 19.71 -1.50
CA PRO A 133 -14.10 19.26 -0.51
C PRO A 133 -15.51 19.80 -0.75
N GLN A 134 -15.64 20.95 -1.44
CA GLN A 134 -16.95 21.52 -1.82
C GLN A 134 -17.75 20.65 -2.80
N PHE A 135 -17.13 19.71 -3.52
CA PHE A 135 -17.80 18.79 -4.44
C PHE A 135 -18.35 17.53 -3.75
N THR A 136 -17.96 17.29 -2.51
CA THR A 136 -18.43 16.15 -1.73
C THR A 136 -19.97 16.19 -1.59
N GLY A 137 -20.62 15.10 -1.98
CA GLY A 137 -22.08 15.01 -1.96
C GLY A 137 -22.81 15.74 -3.10
N GLN A 138 -22.09 16.17 -4.17
CA GLN A 138 -22.68 16.86 -5.31
C GLN A 138 -22.62 16.03 -6.61
N PHE A 139 -21.68 15.12 -6.74
CA PHE A 139 -21.43 14.32 -7.93
C PHE A 139 -21.33 12.82 -7.60
N SER A 140 -21.58 11.99 -8.61
CA SER A 140 -21.46 10.54 -8.52
C SER A 140 -19.98 10.12 -8.63
N ALA A 141 -19.30 9.97 -7.49
CA ALA A 141 -17.92 9.51 -7.46
C ALA A 141 -17.88 7.99 -7.74
N PHE A 142 -17.21 7.58 -8.82
CA PHE A 142 -17.19 6.18 -9.26
C PHE A 142 -15.80 5.56 -9.31
N GLY A 143 -14.74 6.32 -9.05
CA GLY A 143 -13.37 5.81 -9.05
C GLY A 143 -12.35 6.72 -8.38
N HIS A 144 -11.11 6.21 -8.31
CA HIS A 144 -9.97 6.91 -7.73
C HIS A 144 -8.67 6.51 -8.43
N ILE A 145 -7.82 7.49 -8.75
CA ILE A 145 -6.51 7.24 -9.33
C ILE A 145 -5.58 6.70 -8.25
N VAL A 146 -4.99 5.53 -8.52
CA VAL A 146 -4.08 4.82 -7.60
C VAL A 146 -2.63 4.84 -8.07
N GLU A 147 -2.39 5.10 -9.36
CA GLU A 147 -1.04 5.22 -9.94
C GLU A 147 -1.05 6.34 -10.97
N GLY A 148 0.01 7.13 -11.06
CA GLY A 148 0.21 8.13 -12.13
C GLY A 148 -0.55 9.43 -11.93
N ILE A 149 -0.90 9.82 -10.70
CA ILE A 149 -1.59 11.10 -10.43
C ILE A 149 -0.77 12.31 -10.89
N GLU A 150 0.56 12.20 -10.92
CA GLU A 150 1.46 13.22 -11.45
C GLU A 150 1.29 13.45 -12.96
N ILE A 151 0.83 12.43 -13.71
CA ILE A 151 0.49 12.56 -15.13
C ILE A 151 -0.79 13.38 -15.27
N ALA A 152 -1.79 13.14 -14.43
CA ALA A 152 -3.01 13.94 -14.41
C ALA A 152 -2.71 15.39 -14.03
N ASP A 153 -1.84 15.63 -13.04
CA ASP A 153 -1.40 16.97 -12.67
C ASP A 153 -0.70 17.67 -13.83
N LYS A 154 0.24 17.00 -14.49
CA LYS A 154 0.90 17.51 -15.70
C LYS A 154 -0.11 17.88 -16.80
N ILE A 155 -1.13 17.05 -17.03
CA ILE A 155 -2.18 17.34 -18.00
C ILE A 155 -2.94 18.60 -17.59
N SER A 156 -3.26 18.78 -16.31
CA SER A 156 -4.02 19.91 -15.81
C SER A 156 -3.37 21.27 -16.07
N THR A 157 -2.05 21.29 -16.23
CA THR A 157 -1.27 22.51 -16.51
C THR A 157 -1.15 22.84 -18.00
N THR A 158 -1.79 22.04 -18.89
CA THR A 158 -1.82 22.35 -20.31
C THR A 158 -2.51 23.68 -20.57
N PRO A 159 -1.92 24.55 -21.42
CA PRO A 159 -2.52 25.85 -21.73
C PRO A 159 -3.94 25.72 -22.29
N VAL A 160 -4.87 26.53 -21.77
CA VAL A 160 -6.28 26.60 -22.21
C VAL A 160 -6.57 27.92 -22.93
N ASP A 161 -7.67 27.96 -23.65
CA ASP A 161 -8.23 29.19 -24.22
C ASP A 161 -9.19 29.87 -23.20
N ASP A 162 -9.80 30.99 -23.63
CA ASP A 162 -10.71 31.78 -22.79
C ASP A 162 -11.97 31.00 -22.35
N LYS A 163 -12.27 29.87 -22.97
CA LYS A 163 -13.35 28.93 -22.61
C LYS A 163 -12.90 27.75 -21.77
N GLN A 164 -11.68 27.78 -21.25
CA GLN A 164 -11.05 26.67 -20.51
C GLN A 164 -10.85 25.40 -21.35
N ILE A 165 -10.84 25.49 -22.68
CA ILE A 165 -10.61 24.36 -23.59
C ILE A 165 -9.10 24.27 -23.88
N ALA A 166 -8.54 23.06 -23.73
CA ALA A 166 -7.14 22.78 -23.98
C ALA A 166 -6.70 23.28 -25.38
N ARG A 167 -5.58 24.00 -25.44
CA ARG A 167 -4.97 24.44 -26.71
C ARG A 167 -4.26 23.31 -27.43
N GLU A 168 -3.73 22.35 -26.69
CA GLU A 168 -3.09 21.14 -27.21
C GLU A 168 -4.01 19.94 -26.98
N ARG A 169 -3.99 19.00 -27.96
CA ARG A 169 -4.76 17.74 -27.81
C ARG A 169 -4.04 16.79 -26.86
N ILE A 170 -4.54 16.64 -25.67
CA ILE A 170 -4.12 15.57 -24.78
C ILE A 170 -5.10 14.41 -24.97
N GLU A 171 -4.73 13.49 -25.85
CA GLU A 171 -5.58 12.39 -26.30
C GLU A 171 -5.57 11.21 -25.33
N ILE A 172 -6.77 10.67 -25.08
CA ILE A 172 -6.95 9.34 -24.51
C ILE A 172 -6.84 8.34 -25.65
N LYS A 173 -5.67 7.70 -25.79
CA LYS A 173 -5.40 6.72 -26.85
C LYS A 173 -6.30 5.51 -26.70
N ASP A 174 -6.39 5.00 -25.47
CA ASP A 174 -7.32 3.94 -25.05
C ASP A 174 -7.50 3.93 -23.53
N ILE A 175 -8.56 3.26 -23.08
CA ILE A 175 -8.77 2.89 -21.69
C ILE A 175 -8.91 1.37 -21.62
N THR A 176 -7.90 0.70 -21.10
CA THR A 176 -7.90 -0.75 -20.94
C THR A 176 -8.47 -1.15 -19.58
N ILE A 177 -9.48 -2.02 -19.56
CA ILE A 177 -10.00 -2.64 -18.34
C ILE A 177 -9.24 -3.94 -18.07
N ARG A 178 -8.57 -4.02 -16.94
CA ARG A 178 -7.80 -5.20 -16.53
C ARG A 178 -8.15 -5.66 -15.12
N PRO A 179 -7.88 -6.92 -14.76
CA PRO A 179 -7.88 -7.32 -13.35
C PRO A 179 -6.90 -6.49 -12.53
N ARG A 180 -7.29 -6.14 -11.32
CA ARG A 180 -6.39 -5.52 -10.34
C ARG A 180 -5.24 -6.49 -10.07
N PRO A 181 -3.97 -6.05 -10.16
CA PRO A 181 -2.87 -6.89 -9.78
C PRO A 181 -3.04 -7.38 -8.34
N VAL A 182 -3.01 -8.69 -8.16
CA VAL A 182 -2.96 -9.24 -6.80
C VAL A 182 -1.57 -8.94 -6.25
N PRO A 183 -1.46 -8.17 -5.15
CA PRO A 183 -0.15 -7.96 -4.55
C PRO A 183 0.50 -9.30 -4.27
N PRO A 184 1.80 -9.45 -4.48
CA PRO A 184 2.48 -10.68 -4.07
C PRO A 184 2.22 -10.93 -2.58
N PRO A 185 2.09 -12.20 -2.18
CA PRO A 185 1.92 -12.54 -0.77
C PRO A 185 3.07 -11.91 0.04
N PRO A 186 2.83 -11.54 1.29
CA PRO A 186 3.88 -11.05 2.16
C PRO A 186 5.07 -12.01 2.18
N PRO A 187 6.32 -11.54 2.25
CA PRO A 187 7.48 -12.43 2.36
C PRO A 187 7.26 -13.48 3.47
N PHE A 188 7.78 -14.66 3.30
CA PHE A 188 7.66 -15.78 4.24
C PHE A 188 6.22 -16.21 4.56
N THR A 189 5.28 -16.08 3.63
CA THR A 189 3.90 -16.56 3.79
C THR A 189 3.76 -18.02 3.44
N GLU A 190 4.44 -18.48 2.40
CA GLU A 190 4.27 -19.81 1.80
C GLU A 190 5.32 -20.82 2.26
N GLU A 191 6.45 -20.35 2.81
CA GLU A 191 7.53 -21.21 3.27
C GLU A 191 7.06 -22.13 4.39
N THR A 192 7.45 -23.40 4.30
CA THR A 192 7.28 -24.39 5.37
C THR A 192 8.16 -24.05 6.58
N ASN A 193 7.90 -24.67 7.74
CA ASN A 193 8.77 -24.49 8.90
C ASN A 193 10.19 -24.99 8.63
N GLU A 194 10.35 -26.05 7.81
CA GLU A 194 11.65 -26.54 7.40
C GLU A 194 12.41 -25.50 6.57
N GLU A 195 11.75 -24.87 5.60
CA GLU A 195 12.33 -23.80 4.80
C GLU A 195 12.65 -22.56 5.65
N LEU A 196 11.76 -22.17 6.57
CA LEU A 196 12.00 -21.07 7.50
C LEU A 196 13.22 -21.32 8.39
N SER A 197 13.48 -22.58 8.77
CA SER A 197 14.65 -22.97 9.56
C SER A 197 15.98 -22.75 8.84
N GLN A 198 15.96 -22.61 7.52
CA GLN A 198 17.13 -22.32 6.68
C GLN A 198 17.51 -20.84 6.71
N TYR A 199 16.69 -19.97 7.28
CA TYR A 199 17.02 -18.57 7.41
C TYR A 199 17.65 -18.27 8.76
N ARG A 200 18.55 -17.28 8.73
CA ARG A 200 19.15 -16.65 9.91
C ARG A 200 19.08 -15.13 9.78
N VAL A 201 19.16 -14.42 10.88
CA VAL A 201 19.22 -12.96 10.89
C VAL A 201 20.56 -12.51 11.40
N VAL A 202 21.26 -11.69 10.64
CA VAL A 202 22.50 -11.02 11.03
C VAL A 202 22.16 -9.60 11.49
N ILE A 203 22.41 -9.30 12.75
CA ILE A 203 22.27 -7.98 13.36
C ILE A 203 23.63 -7.31 13.38
N GLN A 204 23.80 -6.23 12.63
CA GLN A 204 25.01 -5.40 12.63
C GLN A 204 24.87 -4.29 13.66
N THR A 205 25.68 -4.32 14.70
CA THR A 205 25.61 -3.35 15.79
C THR A 205 26.88 -2.53 15.91
N SER A 206 26.83 -1.44 16.70
CA SER A 206 28.02 -0.65 17.05
C SER A 206 29.07 -1.41 17.91
N LYS A 207 28.71 -2.60 18.41
CA LYS A 207 29.58 -3.45 19.23
C LYS A 207 30.07 -4.72 18.50
N GLY A 208 29.56 -4.99 17.27
CA GLY A 208 29.86 -6.16 16.46
C GLY A 208 28.59 -6.81 15.89
N ASN A 209 28.75 -8.00 15.31
CA ASN A 209 27.63 -8.72 14.68
C ASN A 209 27.09 -9.80 15.62
N ILE A 210 25.77 -9.98 15.61
CA ILE A 210 25.05 -11.07 16.28
C ILE A 210 24.29 -11.84 15.19
N VAL A 211 24.38 -13.17 15.21
CA VAL A 211 23.61 -14.03 14.29
C VAL A 211 22.55 -14.78 15.07
N ILE A 212 21.30 -14.64 14.67
CA ILE A 212 20.16 -15.34 15.25
C ILE A 212 19.68 -16.43 14.32
N GLU A 213 19.61 -17.66 14.79
CA GLU A 213 18.90 -18.77 14.16
C GLU A 213 17.46 -18.81 14.56
N MET A 214 16.59 -19.09 13.59
CA MET A 214 15.14 -19.15 13.79
C MET A 214 14.69 -20.52 14.31
N MET A 215 13.59 -20.54 15.09
CA MET A 215 12.94 -21.74 15.62
C MET A 215 11.48 -21.82 15.14
N PRO A 216 11.22 -22.02 13.85
CA PRO A 216 9.86 -22.00 13.28
C PRO A 216 9.00 -23.21 13.71
N ASP A 217 9.59 -24.29 14.19
CA ASP A 217 8.89 -25.42 14.80
C ASP A 217 8.27 -25.08 16.16
N LYS A 218 8.77 -24.04 16.83
CA LYS A 218 8.30 -23.58 18.13
C LYS A 218 7.37 -22.35 18.03
N ALA A 219 7.63 -21.45 17.09
CA ALA A 219 6.87 -20.22 16.94
C ALA A 219 6.86 -19.75 15.45
N PRO A 220 6.15 -20.46 14.55
CA PRO A 220 6.18 -20.17 13.12
C PRO A 220 5.72 -18.76 12.77
N ASN A 221 4.68 -18.22 13.42
CA ASN A 221 4.18 -16.90 13.12
C ASN A 221 5.12 -15.80 13.61
N HIS A 222 5.75 -15.97 14.77
CA HIS A 222 6.76 -15.03 15.27
C HIS A 222 8.00 -15.02 14.38
N VAL A 223 8.46 -16.18 13.91
CA VAL A 223 9.57 -16.28 12.96
C VAL A 223 9.22 -15.55 11.66
N ARG A 224 8.05 -15.80 11.06
CA ARG A 224 7.59 -15.10 9.86
C ARG A 224 7.52 -13.60 10.06
N HIS A 225 6.96 -13.18 11.18
CA HIS A 225 6.83 -11.77 11.54
C HIS A 225 8.20 -11.09 11.67
N PHE A 226 9.12 -11.70 12.41
CA PHE A 226 10.47 -11.19 12.61
C PHE A 226 11.25 -11.09 11.30
N LEU A 227 11.20 -12.14 10.47
CA LEU A 227 11.83 -12.15 9.14
C LEU A 227 11.24 -11.08 8.20
N ARG A 228 9.91 -10.89 8.22
CA ARG A 228 9.24 -9.83 7.43
C ARG A 228 9.72 -8.44 7.82
N LEU A 229 9.64 -8.12 9.11
CA LEU A 229 10.09 -6.83 9.63
C LEU A 229 11.57 -6.57 9.30
N THR A 230 12.41 -7.61 9.42
CA THR A 230 13.83 -7.54 9.04
C THR A 230 13.99 -7.25 7.54
N THR A 231 13.29 -7.98 6.67
CA THR A 231 13.43 -7.85 5.21
C THR A 231 13.00 -6.47 4.69
N VAL A 232 11.98 -5.86 5.32
CA VAL A 232 11.52 -4.51 4.94
C VAL A 232 12.27 -3.39 5.64
N GLY A 233 13.36 -3.70 6.34
CA GLY A 233 14.23 -2.72 7.00
C GLY A 233 13.59 -2.03 8.21
N ALA A 234 12.58 -2.65 8.86
CA ALA A 234 11.94 -2.06 10.03
C ALA A 234 12.92 -1.85 11.18
N TYR A 235 13.85 -2.76 11.38
CA TYR A 235 14.82 -2.73 12.46
C TYR A 235 16.10 -1.93 12.16
N ASP A 236 16.32 -1.55 10.91
CA ASP A 236 17.51 -0.77 10.56
C ASP A 236 17.51 0.57 11.28
N LYS A 237 18.70 1.02 11.71
CA LYS A 237 18.89 2.30 12.41
C LYS A 237 18.12 2.43 13.73
N THR A 238 17.74 1.29 14.35
CA THR A 238 17.22 1.21 15.72
C THR A 238 18.37 1.09 16.74
N ALA A 239 18.04 0.87 17.99
CA ALA A 239 19.05 0.65 19.06
C ALA A 239 18.56 -0.38 20.09
N PHE A 240 19.50 -0.94 20.83
CA PHE A 240 19.19 -1.60 22.09
C PHE A 240 18.78 -0.52 23.11
N HIS A 241 17.53 -0.54 23.54
CA HIS A 241 16.93 0.51 24.38
C HIS A 241 16.83 0.14 25.84
N ARG A 242 17.00 -1.16 26.16
CA ARG A 242 16.98 -1.68 27.54
C ARG A 242 18.11 -2.68 27.72
N ILE A 243 18.87 -2.51 28.78
CA ILE A 243 19.94 -3.41 29.21
C ILE A 243 19.74 -3.71 30.69
N ALA A 244 19.32 -4.91 31.01
CA ALA A 244 19.13 -5.42 32.35
C ALA A 244 20.26 -6.45 32.62
N PRO A 245 21.35 -6.09 33.28
CA PRO A 245 22.53 -6.95 33.48
C PRO A 245 22.18 -8.27 34.19
N GLY A 246 22.67 -9.39 33.65
CA GLY A 246 22.37 -10.72 34.15
C GLY A 246 20.96 -11.21 33.87
N PHE A 247 20.16 -10.40 33.17
CA PHE A 247 18.79 -10.75 32.80
C PHE A 247 18.62 -10.77 31.28
N VAL A 248 18.42 -9.61 30.64
CA VAL A 248 18.21 -9.50 29.18
C VAL A 248 18.79 -8.22 28.59
N ILE A 249 19.05 -8.23 27.30
CA ILE A 249 19.15 -7.01 26.47
C ILE A 249 17.96 -6.99 25.51
N GLN A 250 17.35 -5.80 25.29
CA GLN A 250 16.13 -5.67 24.51
C GLN A 250 16.28 -4.61 23.41
N ALA A 251 15.79 -4.95 22.21
CA ALA A 251 15.81 -4.12 21.03
C ALA A 251 14.46 -4.18 20.29
N GLY A 252 14.38 -3.57 19.11
CA GLY A 252 13.22 -3.63 18.22
C GLY A 252 12.10 -2.64 18.54
N ASP A 253 12.31 -1.71 19.47
CA ASP A 253 11.43 -0.54 19.62
C ASP A 253 11.69 0.43 18.46
N LEU A 254 10.71 0.59 17.58
CA LEU A 254 10.83 1.44 16.39
C LEU A 254 10.93 2.94 16.72
N ASN A 255 10.55 3.37 17.93
CA ASN A 255 10.77 4.74 18.39
C ASN A 255 12.25 5.06 18.58
N THR A 256 13.12 4.05 18.63
CA THR A 256 14.57 4.22 18.72
C THR A 256 15.23 4.48 17.37
N ARG A 257 14.48 4.42 16.26
CA ARG A 257 15.05 4.69 14.94
C ARG A 257 15.56 6.12 14.82
N SER A 258 16.69 6.29 14.16
CA SER A 258 17.22 7.62 13.79
C SER A 258 16.55 8.20 12.54
N GLU A 259 15.72 7.43 11.84
CA GLU A 259 14.99 7.80 10.64
C GLU A 259 13.55 7.25 10.71
N PRO A 260 12.59 7.82 9.97
CA PRO A 260 11.22 7.32 9.91
C PRO A 260 11.14 5.84 9.53
N VAL A 261 10.12 5.14 10.02
CA VAL A 261 9.84 3.75 9.64
C VAL A 261 9.53 3.69 8.14
N PRO A 262 10.20 2.81 7.35
CA PRO A 262 9.92 2.68 5.94
C PRO A 262 8.43 2.41 5.67
N GLN A 263 7.85 3.05 4.66
CA GLN A 263 6.45 2.87 4.31
C GLN A 263 6.09 1.40 4.07
N ALA A 264 6.98 0.65 3.41
CA ALA A 264 6.82 -0.79 3.19
C ALA A 264 6.75 -1.62 4.48
N ALA A 265 7.31 -1.12 5.58
CA ALA A 265 7.30 -1.81 6.87
C ALA A 265 6.01 -1.57 7.67
N GLN A 266 5.33 -0.43 7.47
CA GLN A 266 4.19 -0.01 8.29
C GLN A 266 3.08 -1.06 8.33
N LYS A 267 2.77 -1.70 7.20
CA LYS A 267 1.74 -2.75 7.10
C LYS A 267 2.07 -4.04 7.88
N TYR A 268 3.33 -4.23 8.28
CA TYR A 268 3.78 -5.39 9.06
C TYR A 268 3.97 -5.06 10.55
N VAL A 269 3.86 -3.80 10.95
CA VAL A 269 3.90 -3.39 12.36
C VAL A 269 2.51 -3.64 12.98
N VAL A 270 2.23 -4.90 13.25
CA VAL A 270 0.94 -5.38 13.77
C VAL A 270 1.16 -6.29 14.98
N LYS A 271 0.22 -6.27 15.92
CA LYS A 271 0.23 -7.22 17.05
C LYS A 271 0.09 -8.66 16.54
N ILE A 272 0.82 -9.57 17.14
CA ILE A 272 0.77 -11.00 16.82
C ILE A 272 0.37 -11.82 18.05
N ARG A 273 -0.36 -12.91 17.79
CA ARG A 273 -0.82 -13.84 18.81
C ARG A 273 0.37 -14.60 19.39
N ALA A 274 0.39 -14.76 20.72
CA ALA A 274 1.45 -15.49 21.40
C ALA A 274 1.52 -16.97 20.96
N GLU A 275 2.75 -17.48 20.84
CA GLU A 275 3.07 -18.88 20.56
C GLU A 275 3.94 -19.42 21.70
N ILE A 276 3.34 -19.52 22.88
CA ILE A 276 4.04 -19.98 24.07
C ILE A 276 4.45 -21.44 23.89
N ASN A 277 5.71 -21.73 24.18
CA ASN A 277 6.33 -23.04 23.94
C ASN A 277 7.19 -23.51 25.13
N ASP A 278 7.75 -24.70 24.99
CA ASP A 278 8.46 -25.43 26.05
C ASP A 278 9.97 -25.09 26.14
N VAL A 279 10.47 -24.23 25.25
CA VAL A 279 11.88 -23.83 25.23
C VAL A 279 12.24 -23.02 26.48
N LYS A 280 13.33 -23.44 27.15
CA LYS A 280 13.79 -22.78 28.38
C LYS A 280 14.57 -21.52 28.06
N HIS A 281 14.32 -20.45 28.83
CA HIS A 281 15.01 -19.18 28.68
C HIS A 281 16.43 -19.24 29.27
N LYS A 282 17.33 -19.85 28.52
CA LYS A 282 18.76 -19.91 28.82
C LYS A 282 19.52 -18.79 28.09
N ALA A 283 20.78 -18.54 28.52
CA ALA A 283 21.65 -17.58 27.84
C ALA A 283 21.64 -17.78 26.31
N GLY A 284 21.49 -16.70 25.55
CA GLY A 284 21.43 -16.69 24.09
C GLY A 284 20.04 -16.98 23.48
N ILE A 285 19.03 -17.35 24.27
CA ILE A 285 17.65 -17.48 23.75
C ILE A 285 17.08 -16.12 23.39
N VAL A 286 16.32 -16.09 22.29
CA VAL A 286 15.67 -14.89 21.74
C VAL A 286 14.15 -15.05 21.82
N SER A 287 13.51 -14.09 22.50
CA SER A 287 12.06 -14.10 22.72
C SER A 287 11.43 -12.77 22.36
N MET A 288 10.15 -12.82 22.01
CA MET A 288 9.38 -11.61 21.69
C MET A 288 8.95 -10.91 22.96
N ALA A 289 9.24 -9.62 23.06
CA ALA A 289 8.73 -8.78 24.14
C ALA A 289 7.25 -8.42 23.88
N ARG A 290 6.50 -8.23 24.97
CA ARG A 290 5.09 -7.89 24.94
C ARG A 290 4.72 -6.96 26.12
N GLY A 291 3.56 -6.34 26.04
CA GLY A 291 2.96 -5.66 27.18
C GLY A 291 2.29 -6.64 28.16
N GLU A 292 1.34 -6.14 28.94
CA GLU A 292 0.61 -6.95 29.93
C GLU A 292 -0.25 -8.04 29.26
N GLU A 293 -0.95 -7.69 28.17
CA GLU A 293 -1.75 -8.64 27.40
C GLU A 293 -0.87 -9.65 26.68
N ILE A 294 -1.27 -10.93 26.71
CA ILE A 294 -0.49 -12.04 26.16
C ILE A 294 -0.27 -11.87 24.63
N ASP A 295 -1.26 -11.37 23.91
CA ASP A 295 -1.25 -11.19 22.45
C ASP A 295 -0.84 -9.76 22.04
N SER A 296 -0.01 -9.08 22.84
CA SER A 296 0.41 -7.70 22.59
C SER A 296 1.81 -7.56 22.00
N ALA A 297 2.46 -8.66 21.64
CA ALA A 297 3.76 -8.64 20.97
C ALA A 297 3.65 -7.88 19.62
N LEU A 298 4.64 -7.00 19.35
CA LEU A 298 4.63 -6.14 18.16
C LEU A 298 5.94 -6.26 17.38
N THR A 299 6.99 -5.57 17.82
CA THR A 299 8.29 -5.54 17.13
C THR A 299 9.47 -5.81 18.06
N SER A 300 9.30 -5.52 19.35
CA SER A 300 10.38 -5.61 20.31
C SER A 300 10.73 -7.06 20.67
N PHE A 301 12.00 -7.36 20.77
CA PHE A 301 12.54 -8.66 21.15
C PHE A 301 13.67 -8.51 22.17
N PHE A 302 13.94 -9.58 22.91
CA PHE A 302 15.04 -9.60 23.86
C PHE A 302 15.92 -10.84 23.71
N ILE A 303 17.18 -10.70 24.08
CA ILE A 303 18.17 -11.78 24.16
C ILE A 303 18.47 -12.02 25.64
N VAL A 304 18.35 -13.25 26.07
CA VAL A 304 18.55 -13.69 27.45
C VAL A 304 20.06 -13.76 27.75
N LEU A 305 20.49 -13.21 28.89
CA LEU A 305 21.91 -13.17 29.30
C LEU A 305 22.32 -14.32 30.25
N ALA A 306 21.40 -14.82 31.05
CA ALA A 306 21.58 -15.96 31.97
C ALA A 306 20.27 -16.75 32.06
N ASP A 307 20.29 -17.92 32.69
CA ASP A 307 19.09 -18.75 32.86
C ASP A 307 17.98 -17.99 33.62
N GLN A 308 16.80 -17.91 32.99
CA GLN A 308 15.64 -17.16 33.50
C GLN A 308 14.37 -18.02 33.58
N PRO A 309 14.28 -18.97 34.52
CA PRO A 309 13.11 -19.84 34.65
C PRO A 309 11.77 -19.08 34.79
N PRO A 310 11.70 -17.87 35.40
CA PRO A 310 10.44 -17.12 35.50
C PRO A 310 9.86 -16.68 34.15
N LEU A 311 10.64 -16.67 33.08
CA LEU A 311 10.18 -16.33 31.72
C LEU A 311 9.58 -17.55 30.98
N ASP A 312 9.88 -18.77 31.45
CA ASP A 312 9.41 -20.01 30.84
C ASP A 312 7.87 -20.08 30.84
N GLY A 313 7.32 -20.45 29.69
CA GLY A 313 5.86 -20.53 29.51
C GLY A 313 5.15 -19.17 29.55
N THR A 314 5.89 -18.04 29.56
CA THR A 314 5.32 -16.69 29.66
C THR A 314 5.58 -15.88 28.39
N TYR A 315 6.73 -16.07 27.76
CA TYR A 315 7.12 -15.37 26.53
C TYR A 315 7.34 -16.35 25.38
N THR A 316 7.07 -15.89 24.16
CA THR A 316 7.28 -16.68 22.95
C THR A 316 8.76 -16.70 22.57
N VAL A 317 9.41 -17.86 22.72
CA VAL A 317 10.73 -18.11 22.18
C VAL A 317 10.60 -18.37 20.68
N PHE A 318 11.38 -17.66 19.85
CA PHE A 318 11.35 -17.84 18.39
C PHE A 318 12.73 -18.01 17.76
N GLY A 319 13.81 -17.89 18.53
CA GLY A 319 15.15 -18.02 18.00
C GLY A 319 16.21 -18.15 19.09
N ARG A 320 17.46 -18.29 18.65
CA ARG A 320 18.65 -18.31 19.52
C ARG A 320 19.83 -17.62 18.85
N VAL A 321 20.72 -17.07 19.65
CA VAL A 321 22.03 -16.59 19.18
C VAL A 321 22.86 -17.79 18.76
N ALA A 322 23.29 -17.81 17.51
CA ALA A 322 24.17 -18.83 16.96
C ALA A 322 25.62 -18.37 16.96
N GLU A 323 25.84 -17.06 16.68
CA GLU A 323 27.17 -16.44 16.66
C GLU A 323 27.10 -15.05 17.30
N GLY A 324 28.19 -14.59 17.94
CA GLY A 324 28.26 -13.24 18.51
C GLY A 324 27.75 -13.14 19.93
N MET A 325 27.78 -14.21 20.72
CA MET A 325 27.45 -14.13 22.15
C MET A 325 28.39 -13.20 22.91
N ASP A 326 29.66 -13.12 22.52
CA ASP A 326 30.64 -12.14 23.04
C ASP A 326 30.20 -10.69 22.75
N VAL A 327 29.54 -10.44 21.61
CA VAL A 327 28.96 -9.13 21.28
C VAL A 327 27.76 -8.83 22.16
N VAL A 328 26.89 -9.82 22.41
CA VAL A 328 25.77 -9.71 23.36
C VAL A 328 26.28 -9.33 24.75
N GLU A 329 27.36 -9.94 25.23
CA GLU A 329 28.00 -9.60 26.51
C GLU A 329 28.61 -8.19 26.52
N LYS A 330 29.25 -7.77 25.43
CA LYS A 330 29.74 -6.38 25.28
C LYS A 330 28.63 -5.36 25.35
N ILE A 331 27.45 -5.68 24.74
CA ILE A 331 26.27 -4.82 24.84
C ILE A 331 25.73 -4.80 26.26
N ALA A 332 25.67 -5.95 26.93
CA ALA A 332 25.21 -6.07 28.31
C ALA A 332 26.09 -5.32 29.30
N ALA A 333 27.40 -5.19 28.99
CA ALA A 333 28.39 -4.45 29.80
C ALA A 333 28.31 -2.92 29.57
N THR A 334 27.47 -2.42 28.65
CA THR A 334 27.33 -0.98 28.43
C THR A 334 26.79 -0.31 29.70
N PRO A 335 27.44 0.78 30.18
CA PRO A 335 26.95 1.52 31.35
C PRO A 335 25.50 1.95 31.16
N ASN A 336 24.66 1.67 32.16
CA ASN A 336 23.25 2.01 32.10
C ASN A 336 22.76 2.61 33.42
N GLU A 337 21.60 3.24 33.37
CA GLU A 337 20.88 3.77 34.52
C GLU A 337 19.39 3.42 34.40
N ASN A 338 18.87 2.75 35.41
CA ASN A 338 17.49 2.22 35.37
C ASN A 338 17.22 1.42 34.07
N GLU A 339 18.17 0.51 33.75
CA GLU A 339 18.17 -0.34 32.55
C GLU A 339 18.24 0.42 31.21
N LYS A 340 18.36 1.75 31.22
CA LYS A 340 18.58 2.55 30.00
C LYS A 340 20.07 2.74 29.76
N PRO A 341 20.62 2.37 28.59
CA PRO A 341 22.01 2.55 28.27
C PRO A 341 22.38 4.05 28.27
N LYS A 342 23.52 4.41 28.93
CA LYS A 342 24.04 5.78 28.96
C LYS A 342 24.65 6.22 27.62
N GLU A 343 25.07 5.26 26.81
CA GLU A 343 25.48 5.48 25.42
C GLU A 343 24.57 4.67 24.49
N ARG A 344 24.28 5.23 23.34
CA ARG A 344 23.43 4.56 22.36
C ARG A 344 24.16 3.34 21.77
N VAL A 345 23.54 2.17 21.82
CA VAL A 345 24.03 0.95 21.20
C VAL A 345 23.22 0.75 19.91
N ASP A 346 23.81 1.17 18.79
CA ASP A 346 23.12 1.16 17.50
C ASP A 346 22.99 -0.24 16.90
N ILE A 347 21.86 -0.47 16.26
CA ILE A 347 21.63 -1.48 15.24
C ILE A 347 21.67 -0.76 13.90
N TYR A 348 22.78 -0.89 13.18
CA TYR A 348 22.94 -0.27 11.87
C TYR A 348 22.01 -0.89 10.82
N SER A 349 21.95 -2.23 10.81
CA SER A 349 21.04 -2.98 9.92
C SER A 349 20.79 -4.38 10.46
N MET A 350 19.65 -4.95 10.03
CA MET A 350 19.37 -6.37 10.20
C MET A 350 19.12 -7.01 8.84
N LYS A 351 19.72 -8.15 8.57
CA LYS A 351 19.63 -8.84 7.27
C LYS A 351 19.21 -10.29 7.43
N VAL A 352 18.26 -10.71 6.60
CA VAL A 352 17.91 -12.12 6.46
C VAL A 352 18.89 -12.77 5.49
N GLU A 353 19.47 -13.87 5.88
CA GLU A 353 20.37 -14.70 5.06
C GLU A 353 19.91 -16.16 5.07
N ARG A 354 20.16 -16.90 4.01
CA ARG A 354 20.06 -18.36 4.04
C ARG A 354 21.33 -18.95 4.66
N LYS A 355 21.17 -19.98 5.48
CA LYS A 355 22.29 -20.83 5.92
C LYS A 355 22.94 -21.46 4.70
N LYS A 356 24.26 -21.47 4.69
CA LYS A 356 25.04 -22.13 3.63
C LYS A 356 24.98 -23.64 3.77
#